data_d8c554936da5bd5b83f81506a9beb55f
#
_entry.id   d8c554936da5bd5b83f81506a9beb55f
#
_cell.length_a   1.000
_cell.length_b   1.000
_cell.length_c   1.000
_cell.angle_alpha   90.00
_cell.angle_beta   90.00
_cell.angle_gamma   90.00
#
_symmetry.space_group_name_H-M   'P 1'
#
loop_
_entity.id
_entity.type
_entity.pdbx_description
1 polymer ?
#
loop_
_entity_poly.entity_id
_entity_poly.type
_entity_poly.pdbx_seq_one_letter_code
_entity_poly.pdbx_strand_id
1 'polypeptide(L)'
;MDLKEIVCAHSPDSDDAYMFYGLATRKVRSKLLNFRHQLEDIQSLNRRAMNGEYELTAISYHAYPYVADKYYVMASGSSVGDGYGPMLVAQHPMSVDDLKGKRIAIPGRLTTAFLTLSILQPDFVPVEVPFDRILDAVKDGTADV
;
A
#
# COMPACT_ATOMS: atom_id res chain seq x y z
N MET A 1 5.16 -8.34 -35.23
CA MET A 1 5.47 -9.00 -33.95
C MET A 1 4.37 -8.61 -32.97
N ASP A 2 3.73 -9.60 -32.38
CA ASP A 2 2.75 -9.34 -31.34
C ASP A 2 3.47 -8.84 -30.07
N LEU A 3 2.94 -7.76 -29.48
CA LEU A 3 3.49 -7.23 -28.23
C LEU A 3 3.19 -8.20 -27.09
N LYS A 4 4.17 -8.47 -26.22
CA LYS A 4 3.94 -9.24 -25.00
C LYS A 4 3.09 -8.40 -24.05
N GLU A 5 1.95 -8.93 -23.59
CA GLU A 5 1.13 -8.30 -22.56
C GLU A 5 1.79 -8.47 -21.20
N ILE A 6 1.81 -7.39 -20.43
CA ILE A 6 2.27 -7.32 -19.04
C ILE A 6 1.14 -6.73 -18.20
N VAL A 7 0.75 -7.44 -17.15
CA VAL A 7 -0.17 -6.89 -16.15
C VAL A 7 0.60 -5.92 -15.27
N CYS A 8 0.14 -4.67 -15.22
CA CYS A 8 0.68 -3.62 -14.38
C CYS A 8 -0.34 -3.30 -13.29
N ALA A 9 -0.14 -3.86 -12.10
CA ALA A 9 -1.05 -3.74 -10.99
C ALA A 9 -0.60 -2.62 -10.03
N HIS A 10 -1.51 -1.70 -9.70
CA HIS A 10 -1.21 -0.55 -8.84
C HIS A 10 -2.47 -0.03 -8.16
N SER A 11 -2.32 0.86 -7.17
CA SER A 11 -3.45 1.44 -6.48
C SER A 11 -4.15 2.52 -7.32
N PRO A 12 -5.41 2.87 -7.02
CA PRO A 12 -6.07 4.02 -7.62
C PRO A 12 -5.64 5.37 -7.01
N ASP A 13 -4.70 5.36 -6.07
CA ASP A 13 -4.26 6.56 -5.35
C ASP A 13 -3.51 7.54 -6.28
N SER A 14 -3.45 8.80 -5.88
CA SER A 14 -2.92 9.88 -6.71
C SER A 14 -1.44 9.75 -7.05
N ASP A 15 -0.64 9.19 -6.17
CA ASP A 15 0.79 8.95 -6.37
C ASP A 15 1.03 7.82 -7.39
N ASP A 16 0.32 6.70 -7.28
CA ASP A 16 0.35 5.64 -8.29
C ASP A 16 -0.22 6.14 -9.63
N ALA A 17 -1.31 6.89 -9.61
CA ALA A 17 -1.87 7.48 -10.82
C ALA A 17 -0.84 8.39 -11.52
N TYR A 18 -0.05 9.16 -10.78
CA TYR A 18 1.03 9.96 -11.33
C TYR A 18 2.16 9.09 -11.92
N MET A 19 2.64 8.10 -11.18
CA MET A 19 3.73 7.21 -11.62
C MET A 19 3.37 6.45 -12.89
N PHE A 20 2.16 5.93 -12.99
CA PHE A 20 1.74 5.08 -14.12
C PHE A 20 1.04 5.84 -15.24
N TYR A 21 0.82 7.17 -15.11
CA TYR A 21 0.09 8.00 -16.06
C TYR A 21 0.57 7.84 -17.50
N GLY A 22 1.88 7.87 -17.73
CA GLY A 22 2.46 7.78 -19.07
C GLY A 22 2.14 6.46 -19.78
N LEU A 23 2.19 5.34 -19.03
CA LEU A 23 1.85 4.00 -19.53
C LEU A 23 0.34 3.84 -19.71
N ALA A 24 -0.45 4.23 -18.69
CA ALA A 24 -1.91 4.08 -18.70
C ALA A 24 -2.57 4.90 -19.82
N THR A 25 -2.09 6.09 -20.11
CA THR A 25 -2.58 6.96 -21.20
C THR A 25 -1.92 6.68 -22.55
N ARG A 26 -0.99 5.72 -22.62
CA ARG A 26 -0.21 5.39 -23.82
C ARG A 26 0.63 6.55 -24.37
N LYS A 27 0.93 7.57 -23.55
CA LYS A 27 1.88 8.64 -23.89
C LYS A 27 3.32 8.12 -23.95
N VAL A 28 3.62 7.11 -23.14
CA VAL A 28 4.84 6.32 -23.20
C VAL A 28 4.47 4.93 -23.72
N ARG A 29 5.20 4.45 -24.72
CA ARG A 29 4.94 3.16 -25.38
C ARG A 29 6.23 2.35 -25.47
N SER A 30 6.11 1.04 -25.26
CA SER A 30 7.16 0.09 -25.58
C SER A 30 6.97 -0.48 -26.99
N LYS A 31 8.08 -0.81 -27.65
CA LYS A 31 8.06 -1.55 -28.93
C LYS A 31 7.89 -3.06 -28.73
N LEU A 32 8.01 -3.55 -27.49
CA LEU A 32 8.03 -4.98 -27.16
C LEU A 32 6.87 -5.37 -26.23
N LEU A 33 6.34 -4.43 -25.43
CA LEU A 33 5.40 -4.69 -24.36
C LEU A 33 4.11 -3.89 -24.54
N ASN A 34 2.99 -4.51 -24.16
CA ASN A 34 1.70 -3.86 -23.97
C ASN A 34 1.32 -3.96 -22.51
N PHE A 35 1.02 -2.83 -21.86
CA PHE A 35 0.68 -2.80 -20.43
C PHE A 35 -0.84 -2.77 -20.26
N ARG A 36 -1.36 -3.77 -19.52
CA ARG A 36 -2.74 -3.82 -19.07
C ARG A 36 -2.79 -3.44 -17.59
N HIS A 37 -3.44 -2.34 -17.27
CA HIS A 37 -3.53 -1.84 -15.90
C HIS A 37 -4.62 -2.58 -15.11
N GLN A 38 -4.27 -2.96 -13.87
CA GLN A 38 -5.17 -3.56 -12.88
C GLN A 38 -5.13 -2.70 -11.62
N LEU A 39 -6.29 -2.19 -11.19
CA LEU A 39 -6.39 -1.33 -10.01
C LEU A 39 -6.89 -2.14 -8.81
N GLU A 40 -6.12 -2.14 -7.73
CA GLU A 40 -6.48 -2.76 -6.45
C GLU A 40 -5.86 -1.95 -5.29
N ASP A 41 -6.39 -2.12 -4.08
CA ASP A 41 -5.76 -1.53 -2.90
C ASP A 41 -4.39 -2.17 -2.59
N ILE A 42 -3.52 -1.42 -1.92
CA ILE A 42 -2.13 -1.84 -1.69
C ILE A 42 -2.00 -3.13 -0.85
N GLN A 43 -2.93 -3.40 0.08
CA GLN A 43 -2.88 -4.63 0.86
C GLN A 43 -3.24 -5.85 -0.01
N SER A 44 -4.19 -5.72 -0.92
CA SER A 44 -4.53 -6.74 -1.91
C SER A 44 -3.36 -7.00 -2.85
N LEU A 45 -2.71 -5.94 -3.36
CA LEU A 45 -1.50 -6.05 -4.18
C LEU A 45 -0.37 -6.78 -3.43
N ASN A 46 -0.14 -6.43 -2.16
CA ASN A 46 0.86 -7.12 -1.32
C ASN A 46 0.55 -8.62 -1.19
N ARG A 47 -0.72 -9.00 -0.95
CA ARG A 47 -1.14 -10.41 -0.85
C ARG A 47 -0.92 -11.17 -2.17
N ARG A 48 -1.27 -10.55 -3.30
CA ARG A 48 -1.07 -11.16 -4.63
C ARG A 48 0.40 -11.30 -4.99
N ALA A 49 1.24 -10.34 -4.58
CA ALA A 49 2.68 -10.42 -4.75
C ALA A 49 3.28 -11.64 -4.01
N MET A 50 2.75 -12.03 -2.83
CA MET A 50 3.20 -13.25 -2.15
C MET A 50 3.05 -14.50 -3.05
N ASN A 51 2.06 -14.50 -3.93
CA ASN A 51 1.78 -15.60 -4.87
C ASN A 51 2.46 -15.41 -6.24
N GLY A 52 3.10 -14.27 -6.50
CA GLY A 52 3.70 -13.97 -7.82
C GLY A 52 2.68 -13.79 -8.94
N GLU A 53 1.49 -13.20 -8.63
CA GLU A 53 0.37 -13.17 -9.57
C GLU A 53 0.53 -12.14 -10.70
N TYR A 54 1.35 -11.11 -10.51
CA TYR A 54 1.53 -10.03 -11.48
C TYR A 54 2.98 -9.91 -11.92
N GLU A 55 3.22 -9.55 -13.19
CA GLU A 55 4.56 -9.31 -13.72
C GLU A 55 5.14 -7.99 -13.21
N LEU A 56 4.28 -6.96 -13.03
CA LEU A 56 4.63 -5.65 -12.51
C LEU A 56 3.57 -5.23 -11.50
N THR A 57 3.97 -4.94 -10.26
CA THR A 57 3.04 -4.55 -9.22
C THR A 57 3.61 -3.47 -8.31
N ALA A 58 2.77 -2.53 -7.87
CA ALA A 58 3.08 -1.72 -6.72
C ALA A 58 3.07 -2.60 -5.47
N ILE A 59 3.93 -2.30 -4.52
CA ILE A 59 4.10 -3.08 -3.29
C ILE A 59 4.58 -2.17 -2.16
N SER A 60 4.14 -2.45 -0.95
CA SER A 60 4.65 -1.75 0.23
C SER A 60 6.10 -2.14 0.54
N TYR A 61 6.91 -1.22 1.02
CA TYR A 61 8.28 -1.51 1.48
C TYR A 61 8.30 -2.61 2.54
N HIS A 62 7.31 -2.65 3.43
CA HIS A 62 7.17 -3.72 4.42
C HIS A 62 7.00 -5.10 3.78
N ALA A 63 6.26 -5.20 2.68
CA ALA A 63 5.97 -6.47 2.02
C ALA A 63 7.16 -6.99 1.20
N TYR A 64 8.06 -6.12 0.71
CA TYR A 64 9.13 -6.50 -0.20
C TYR A 64 10.05 -7.61 0.32
N PRO A 65 10.54 -7.60 1.58
CA PRO A 65 11.41 -8.67 2.09
C PRO A 65 10.82 -10.08 1.97
N TYR A 66 9.49 -10.21 1.99
CA TYR A 66 8.79 -11.50 1.89
C TYR A 66 8.66 -12.03 0.46
N VAL A 67 8.97 -11.20 -0.54
CA VAL A 67 8.83 -11.54 -1.97
C VAL A 67 10.11 -11.26 -2.76
N ALA A 68 11.21 -10.98 -2.09
CA ALA A 68 12.49 -10.65 -2.71
C ALA A 68 13.07 -11.81 -3.54
N ASP A 69 12.60 -13.04 -3.33
CA ASP A 69 12.90 -14.23 -4.13
C ASP A 69 12.13 -14.28 -5.45
N LYS A 70 11.02 -13.50 -5.59
CA LYS A 70 10.12 -13.49 -6.75
C LYS A 70 10.19 -12.20 -7.56
N TYR A 71 10.50 -11.07 -6.90
CA TYR A 71 10.44 -9.76 -7.50
C TYR A 71 11.72 -8.95 -7.31
N TYR A 72 12.07 -8.19 -8.33
CA TYR A 72 13.08 -7.14 -8.25
C TYR A 72 12.42 -5.78 -8.07
N VAL A 73 12.99 -4.94 -7.19
CA VAL A 73 12.61 -3.54 -7.10
C VAL A 73 13.13 -2.82 -8.34
N MET A 74 12.26 -2.10 -9.02
CA MET A 74 12.65 -1.27 -10.15
C MET A 74 13.44 -0.05 -9.68
N ALA A 75 14.35 0.43 -10.53
CA ALA A 75 15.14 1.63 -10.25
C ALA A 75 14.35 2.94 -10.40
N SER A 76 13.06 2.87 -10.75
CA SER A 76 12.17 4.02 -10.95
C SER A 76 10.78 3.74 -10.40
N GLY A 77 10.13 4.77 -9.89
CA GLY A 77 8.78 4.72 -9.35
C GLY A 77 8.75 4.28 -7.88
N SER A 78 8.59 5.27 -7.00
CA SER A 78 8.41 5.06 -5.56
C SER A 78 7.65 6.25 -5.00
N SER A 79 6.73 5.99 -4.06
CA SER A 79 6.10 7.01 -3.25
C SER A 79 6.86 7.11 -1.93
N VAL A 80 7.44 8.27 -1.67
CA VAL A 80 8.26 8.53 -0.47
C VAL A 80 7.79 9.83 0.18
N GLY A 81 7.40 9.74 1.45
CA GLY A 81 7.15 10.92 2.27
C GLY A 81 8.46 11.53 2.79
N ASP A 82 8.62 12.84 2.63
CA ASP A 82 9.72 13.61 3.21
C ASP A 82 9.14 14.65 4.17
N GLY A 83 9.49 14.52 5.46
CA GLY A 83 8.94 15.36 6.54
C GLY A 83 7.47 15.05 6.89
N TYR A 84 6.87 14.00 6.32
CA TYR A 84 5.56 13.47 6.68
C TYR A 84 5.52 11.95 6.50
N GLY A 85 4.51 11.31 7.05
CA GLY A 85 4.35 9.85 6.96
C GLY A 85 2.93 9.43 7.32
N PRO A 86 2.71 8.16 7.66
CA PRO A 86 1.44 7.68 8.18
C PRO A 86 0.99 8.51 9.38
N MET A 87 -0.29 8.84 9.41
CA MET A 87 -0.90 9.61 10.50
C MET A 87 -1.81 8.73 11.32
N LEU A 88 -1.79 8.91 12.65
CA LEU A 88 -2.77 8.36 13.56
C LEU A 88 -3.91 9.37 13.76
N VAL A 89 -5.13 8.89 13.66
CA VAL A 89 -6.33 9.71 13.79
C VAL A 89 -7.17 9.18 14.94
N ALA A 90 -7.57 10.04 15.85
CA ALA A 90 -8.43 9.70 16.99
C ALA A 90 -9.52 10.75 17.17
N GLN A 91 -10.62 10.39 17.85
CA GLN A 91 -11.70 11.33 18.18
C GLN A 91 -11.28 12.37 19.24
N HIS A 92 -10.25 12.06 20.03
CA HIS A 92 -9.73 12.93 21.10
C HIS A 92 -8.19 12.94 21.04
N PRO A 93 -7.54 14.02 21.49
CA PRO A 93 -6.09 14.07 21.58
C PRO A 93 -5.55 12.90 22.42
N MET A 94 -4.52 12.23 21.91
CA MET A 94 -3.86 11.10 22.55
C MET A 94 -2.34 11.24 22.42
N SER A 95 -1.62 10.73 23.40
CA SER A 95 -0.16 10.53 23.31
C SER A 95 0.16 9.17 22.70
N VAL A 96 1.42 8.93 22.36
CA VAL A 96 1.87 7.61 21.89
C VAL A 96 1.68 6.53 22.96
N ASP A 97 1.88 6.87 24.23
CA ASP A 97 1.71 5.93 25.34
C ASP A 97 0.25 5.49 25.53
N ASP A 98 -0.69 6.35 25.18
CA ASP A 98 -2.14 6.05 25.24
C ASP A 98 -2.59 5.01 24.20
N LEU A 99 -1.76 4.74 23.19
CA LEU A 99 -2.06 3.75 22.14
C LEU A 99 -1.97 2.31 22.64
N LYS A 100 -1.30 2.10 23.79
CA LYS A 100 -1.14 0.76 24.37
C LYS A 100 -2.49 0.10 24.64
N GLY A 101 -2.67 -1.12 24.07
CA GLY A 101 -3.90 -1.90 24.20
C GLY A 101 -5.09 -1.36 23.42
N LYS A 102 -4.96 -0.26 22.68
CA LYS A 102 -6.04 0.30 21.86
C LYS A 102 -6.27 -0.54 20.60
N ARG A 103 -7.52 -0.54 20.16
CA ARG A 103 -7.90 -1.05 18.83
C ARG A 103 -7.54 0.00 17.81
N ILE A 104 -6.60 -0.32 16.93
CA ILE A 104 -6.12 0.62 15.92
C ILE A 104 -6.49 0.10 14.53
N ALA A 105 -7.24 0.91 13.77
CA ALA A 105 -7.60 0.60 12.40
C ALA A 105 -6.35 0.67 11.52
N ILE A 106 -6.10 -0.40 10.77
CA ILE A 106 -4.96 -0.49 9.86
C ILE A 106 -5.42 -0.93 8.47
N PRO A 107 -4.79 -0.43 7.39
CA PRO A 107 -5.16 -0.82 6.03
C PRO A 107 -4.72 -2.24 5.65
N GLY A 108 -3.88 -2.86 6.48
CA GLY A 108 -3.42 -4.23 6.32
C GLY A 108 -2.05 -4.46 6.92
N ARG A 109 -1.78 -5.72 7.30
CA ARG A 109 -0.56 -6.12 8.02
C ARG A 109 0.71 -6.11 7.20
N LEU A 110 0.62 -6.06 5.88
CA LEU A 110 1.77 -5.99 4.97
C LEU A 110 2.11 -4.54 4.57
N THR A 111 1.35 -3.55 5.06
CA THR A 111 1.58 -2.15 4.72
C THR A 111 2.72 -1.54 5.54
N THR A 112 3.41 -0.56 4.97
CA THR A 112 4.46 0.18 5.68
C THR A 112 3.89 0.97 6.86
N ALA A 113 2.64 1.43 6.77
CA ALA A 113 1.94 2.09 7.89
C ALA A 113 1.83 1.15 9.11
N PHE A 114 1.46 -0.12 8.90
CA PHE A 114 1.43 -1.11 9.99
C PHE A 114 2.82 -1.37 10.56
N LEU A 115 3.86 -1.48 9.73
CA LEU A 115 5.23 -1.68 10.20
C LEU A 115 5.68 -0.51 11.10
N THR A 116 5.52 0.72 10.63
CA THR A 116 5.94 1.91 11.38
C THR A 116 5.18 2.05 12.69
N LEU A 117 3.87 1.78 12.70
CA LEU A 117 3.08 1.74 13.93
C LEU A 117 3.60 0.66 14.90
N SER A 118 3.90 -0.54 14.41
CA SER A 118 4.40 -1.64 15.26
C SER A 118 5.78 -1.35 15.86
N ILE A 119 6.59 -0.55 15.20
CA ILE A 119 7.87 -0.06 15.74
C ILE A 119 7.64 1.01 16.80
N LEU A 120 6.69 1.93 16.56
CA LEU A 120 6.37 3.03 17.48
C LEU A 120 5.72 2.53 18.78
N GLN A 121 4.74 1.64 18.67
CA GLN A 121 4.00 1.04 19.78
C GLN A 121 3.63 -0.40 19.42
N PRO A 122 4.35 -1.40 19.97
CA PRO A 122 4.09 -2.81 19.65
C PRO A 122 2.83 -3.37 20.33
N ASP A 123 2.40 -2.78 21.44
CA ASP A 123 1.32 -3.29 22.28
C ASP A 123 -0.03 -2.66 21.92
N PHE A 124 -0.56 -2.95 20.73
CA PHE A 124 -1.90 -2.53 20.31
C PHE A 124 -2.68 -3.69 19.68
N VAL A 125 -3.99 -3.52 19.52
CA VAL A 125 -4.87 -4.50 18.88
C VAL A 125 -5.17 -4.03 17.46
N PRO A 126 -4.57 -4.64 16.41
CA PRO A 126 -4.82 -4.22 15.04
C PRO A 126 -6.19 -4.67 14.55
N VAL A 127 -6.95 -3.75 13.98
CA VAL A 127 -8.23 -3.97 13.33
C VAL A 127 -8.04 -3.69 11.84
N GLU A 128 -7.99 -4.76 11.02
CA GLU A 128 -7.86 -4.58 9.56
C GLU A 128 -9.19 -4.09 8.97
N VAL A 129 -9.13 -2.95 8.28
CA VAL A 129 -10.26 -2.37 7.55
C VAL A 129 -9.79 -1.86 6.19
N PRO A 130 -10.64 -1.80 5.17
CA PRO A 130 -10.29 -1.15 3.90
C PRO A 130 -9.79 0.27 4.14
N PHE A 131 -8.78 0.71 3.37
CA PHE A 131 -8.12 2.01 3.56
C PHE A 131 -9.11 3.18 3.60
N ASP A 132 -10.08 3.19 2.71
CA ASP A 132 -11.13 4.21 2.61
C ASP A 132 -12.16 4.17 3.76
N ARG A 133 -12.13 3.13 4.60
CA ARG A 133 -13.04 2.95 5.74
C ARG A 133 -12.40 3.24 7.10
N ILE A 134 -11.10 3.56 7.15
CA ILE A 134 -10.37 3.79 8.41
C ILE A 134 -11.02 4.92 9.22
N LEU A 135 -11.31 6.06 8.59
CA LEU A 135 -11.92 7.20 9.29
C LEU A 135 -13.33 6.87 9.82
N ASP A 136 -14.11 6.11 9.07
CA ASP A 136 -15.43 5.65 9.50
C ASP A 136 -15.31 4.72 10.71
N ALA A 137 -14.37 3.76 10.69
CA ALA A 137 -14.14 2.82 11.78
C ALA A 137 -13.74 3.51 13.09
N VAL A 138 -12.98 4.60 13.02
CA VAL A 138 -12.68 5.43 14.20
C VAL A 138 -13.91 6.23 14.65
N LYS A 139 -14.67 6.77 13.70
CA LYS A 139 -15.85 7.60 13.98
C LYS A 139 -16.98 6.80 14.63
N ASP A 140 -17.22 5.57 14.20
CA ASP A 140 -18.29 4.71 14.71
C ASP A 140 -17.87 3.86 15.92
N GLY A 141 -16.59 3.93 16.33
CA GLY A 141 -16.05 3.23 17.49
C GLY A 141 -15.69 1.76 17.23
N THR A 142 -15.64 1.31 15.97
CA THR A 142 -15.09 0.00 15.59
C THR A 142 -13.61 -0.08 15.96
N ALA A 143 -12.88 1.02 15.83
CA ALA A 143 -11.52 1.21 16.31
C ALA A 143 -11.44 2.46 17.20
N ASP A 144 -10.42 2.51 18.04
CA ASP A 144 -10.20 3.65 18.95
C ASP A 144 -9.32 4.73 18.28
N VAL A 145 -8.47 4.27 17.32
CA VAL A 145 -7.52 5.09 16.53
C VAL A 145 -7.44 4.56 15.09
#